data_4f172ab24ee0a585943c4aad0cf8101d
#
_entry.id   4f172ab24ee0a585943c4aad0cf8101d
#
_cell.length_a   1.000
_cell.length_b   1.000
_cell.length_c   1.000
_cell.angle_alpha   90.00
_cell.angle_beta   90.00
_cell.angle_gamma   90.00
#
_symmetry.space_group_name_H-M   'P 1'
#
loop_
_entity.id
_entity.type
_entity.pdbx_description
1 polymer ?
#
loop_
_entity_poly.entity_id
_entity_poly.type
_entity_poly.pdbx_seq_one_letter_code
_entity_poly.pdbx_strand_id
1 'polypeptide(L)'
;MTHDRIHAREPTHDIERWSIGTIESIGQRDGHCVVTVSPEDGEPLELVVTHAVRDLFLGRLDIDDGASPVGERVWYRKHGG
;
A
#
# COMPACT_ATOMS: atom_id res chain seq x y z
N MET A 1 -6.20 -15.85 -8.50
CA MET A 1 -5.59 -15.43 -7.23
C MET A 1 -5.82 -13.94 -7.00
N THR A 2 -6.22 -13.57 -5.80
CA THR A 2 -6.48 -12.17 -5.46
C THR A 2 -5.29 -11.58 -4.72
N HIS A 3 -4.94 -10.36 -5.05
CA HIS A 3 -3.85 -9.66 -4.38
C HIS A 3 -4.40 -8.66 -3.38
N ASP A 4 -3.57 -8.26 -2.41
CA ASP A 4 -3.92 -7.19 -1.50
C ASP A 4 -4.09 -5.89 -2.29
N ARG A 5 -4.81 -4.94 -1.72
CA ARG A 5 -5.09 -3.67 -2.39
C ARG A 5 -4.49 -2.52 -1.60
N ILE A 6 -4.01 -1.52 -2.34
CA ILE A 6 -3.41 -0.33 -1.75
C ILE A 6 -3.79 0.88 -2.61
N HIS A 7 -4.12 1.99 -1.94
CA HIS A 7 -4.46 3.24 -2.61
C HIS A 7 -3.70 4.40 -1.99
N ALA A 8 -3.26 5.30 -2.85
CA ALA A 8 -2.57 6.52 -2.43
C ALA A 8 -3.54 7.60 -1.95
N ARG A 9 -4.82 7.48 -2.31
CA ARG A 9 -5.85 8.45 -1.94
C ARG A 9 -6.99 7.75 -1.23
N GLU A 10 -7.73 8.50 -0.41
CA GLU A 10 -8.86 7.96 0.32
C GLU A 10 -9.92 7.42 -0.64
N PRO A 11 -10.30 6.14 -0.50
CA PRO A 11 -11.35 5.56 -1.33
C PRO A 11 -12.70 6.24 -1.09
N THR A 12 -13.51 6.31 -2.14
CA THR A 12 -14.85 6.93 -2.05
C THR A 12 -15.95 5.94 -1.80
N HIS A 13 -15.66 4.62 -1.91
CA HIS A 13 -16.63 3.56 -1.70
C HIS A 13 -16.12 2.57 -0.66
N ASP A 14 -17.02 2.03 0.13
CA ASP A 14 -16.70 1.02 1.15
C ASP A 14 -15.59 1.48 2.10
N ILE A 15 -15.67 2.72 2.53
CA ILE A 15 -14.62 3.35 3.35
C ILE A 15 -14.31 2.51 4.59
N GLU A 16 -15.32 1.92 5.22
CA GLU A 16 -15.14 1.12 6.43
C GLU A 16 -14.38 -0.18 6.19
N ARG A 17 -14.19 -0.58 4.94
CA ARG A 17 -13.43 -1.78 4.60
C ARG A 17 -11.94 -1.49 4.38
N TRP A 18 -11.59 -0.21 4.35
CA TRP A 18 -10.21 0.20 4.12
C TRP A 18 -9.57 0.60 5.44
N SER A 19 -8.31 0.21 5.59
CA SER A 19 -7.51 0.59 6.75
C SER A 19 -6.50 1.63 6.35
N ILE A 20 -6.07 2.45 7.31
CA ILE A 20 -5.09 3.49 7.07
C ILE A 20 -3.77 3.06 7.69
N GLY A 21 -2.69 3.28 6.96
CA GLY A 21 -1.36 2.99 7.46
C GLY A 21 -0.31 3.85 6.78
N THR A 22 0.92 3.68 7.22
CA THR A 22 2.07 4.41 6.69
C THR A 22 3.05 3.42 6.09
N ILE A 23 3.58 3.73 4.91
CA ILE A 23 4.55 2.86 4.24
C ILE A 23 5.85 2.82 5.03
N GLU A 24 6.30 1.63 5.43
CA GLU A 24 7.59 1.45 6.09
C GLU A 24 8.67 1.05 5.09
N SER A 25 8.33 0.22 4.11
CA SER A 25 9.29 -0.21 3.10
C SER A 25 8.57 -0.77 1.88
N ILE A 26 9.27 -0.79 0.75
CA ILE A 26 8.79 -1.41 -0.47
C ILE A 26 9.92 -2.28 -1.01
N GLY A 27 9.60 -3.52 -1.34
CA GLY A 27 10.57 -4.47 -1.86
C GLY A 27 9.94 -5.41 -2.86
N GLN A 28 10.66 -6.49 -3.16
CA GLN A 28 10.20 -7.51 -4.09
C GLN A 28 10.37 -8.88 -3.48
N ARG A 29 9.44 -9.78 -3.82
CA ARG A 29 9.51 -11.17 -3.42
C ARG A 29 8.78 -12.01 -4.47
N ASP A 30 9.50 -12.99 -5.03
CA ASP A 30 8.92 -13.93 -6.02
C ASP A 30 8.19 -13.23 -7.17
N GLY A 31 8.78 -12.16 -7.69
CA GLY A 31 8.21 -11.45 -8.83
C GLY A 31 7.05 -10.51 -8.49
N HIS A 32 6.75 -10.37 -7.21
CA HIS A 32 5.70 -9.45 -6.73
C HIS A 32 6.30 -8.31 -5.93
N CYS A 33 5.56 -7.23 -5.84
CA CYS A 33 5.93 -6.09 -5.01
C CYS A 33 5.38 -6.32 -3.60
N VAL A 34 6.23 -6.15 -2.59
CA VAL A 34 5.82 -6.28 -1.19
C VAL A 34 5.93 -4.91 -0.54
N VAL A 35 4.79 -4.40 -0.07
CA VAL A 35 4.73 -3.10 0.61
C VAL A 35 4.47 -3.37 2.09
N THR A 36 5.41 -2.98 2.94
CA THR A 36 5.24 -3.09 4.38
C THR A 36 4.59 -1.82 4.89
N VAL A 37 3.45 -1.98 5.55
CA VAL A 37 2.65 -0.87 6.04
C VAL A 37 2.50 -0.96 7.55
N SER A 38 2.66 0.18 8.23
CA SER A 38 2.45 0.27 9.67
C SER A 38 1.10 0.92 9.94
N PRO A 39 0.11 0.16 10.42
CA PRO A 39 -1.19 0.72 10.79
C PRO A 39 -1.08 1.56 12.05
N GLU A 40 -2.06 2.45 12.28
CA GLU A 40 -2.07 3.28 13.48
C GLU A 40 -2.19 2.45 14.75
N ASP A 41 -2.98 1.38 14.70
CA ASP A 41 -3.21 0.50 15.84
C ASP A 41 -2.87 -0.93 15.45
N GLY A 42 -1.63 -1.33 15.69
CA GLY A 42 -1.27 -2.72 15.39
C GLY A 42 0.15 -2.84 14.90
N GLU A 43 0.53 -4.06 14.57
CA GLU A 43 1.86 -4.37 14.10
C GLU A 43 1.98 -4.17 12.60
N PRO A 44 3.20 -3.88 12.09
CA PRO A 44 3.42 -3.78 10.65
C PRO A 44 2.99 -5.06 9.93
N LEU A 45 2.46 -4.88 8.72
CA LEU A 45 2.02 -6.01 7.91
C LEU A 45 2.49 -5.83 6.47
N GLU A 46 2.56 -6.93 5.75
CA GLU A 46 3.00 -6.92 4.36
C GLU A 46 1.81 -7.04 3.43
N LEU A 47 1.82 -6.21 2.39
CA LEU A 47 0.84 -6.26 1.31
C LEU A 47 1.55 -6.75 0.06
N VAL A 48 0.99 -7.76 -0.60
CA VAL A 48 1.56 -8.30 -1.83
C VAL A 48 0.72 -7.81 -3.00
N VAL A 49 1.32 -7.01 -3.85
CA VAL A 49 0.63 -6.42 -5.02
C VAL A 49 1.43 -6.67 -6.29
N THR A 50 0.77 -6.53 -7.43
CA THR A 50 1.46 -6.64 -8.72
C THR A 50 2.29 -5.39 -8.97
N HIS A 51 3.27 -5.50 -9.88
CA HIS A 51 4.07 -4.34 -10.27
C HIS A 51 3.21 -3.25 -10.90
N ALA A 52 2.17 -3.64 -11.63
CA ALA A 52 1.25 -2.67 -12.24
C ALA A 52 0.52 -1.86 -11.18
N VAL A 53 0.05 -2.52 -10.12
CA VAL A 53 -0.63 -1.84 -9.01
C VAL A 53 0.35 -0.95 -8.27
N ARG A 54 1.59 -1.43 -8.05
CA ARG A 54 2.63 -0.62 -7.42
C ARG A 54 2.88 0.67 -8.20
N ASP A 55 3.08 0.56 -9.51
CA ASP A 55 3.36 1.72 -10.34
C ASP A 55 2.19 2.70 -10.33
N LEU A 56 0.97 2.17 -10.34
CA LEU A 56 -0.22 3.00 -10.33
C LEU A 56 -0.33 3.82 -9.05
N PHE A 57 -0.16 3.18 -7.89
CA PHE A 57 -0.31 3.92 -6.63
C PHE A 57 0.88 4.85 -6.35
N LEU A 58 2.09 4.45 -6.72
CA LEU A 58 3.26 5.32 -6.59
C LEU A 58 3.10 6.58 -7.43
N GLY A 59 2.54 6.46 -8.64
CA GLY A 59 2.28 7.61 -9.48
C GLY A 59 1.21 8.54 -8.94
N ARG A 60 0.37 8.06 -8.03
CA ARG A 60 -0.69 8.87 -7.41
C ARG A 60 -0.27 9.49 -6.08
N LEU A 61 0.86 9.04 -5.52
CA LEU A 61 1.40 9.67 -4.32
C LEU A 61 1.94 11.06 -4.68
N ASP A 62 1.64 12.03 -3.83
CA ASP A 62 2.09 13.41 -4.04
C ASP A 62 3.48 13.58 -3.42
N ILE A 63 4.47 12.99 -4.08
CA ILE A 63 5.87 13.06 -3.65
C ILE A 63 6.74 13.57 -4.79
N ASP A 64 7.84 14.22 -4.44
CA ASP A 64 8.78 14.75 -5.42
C ASP A 64 9.51 13.63 -6.14
N ASP A 65 9.97 13.93 -7.35
CA ASP A 65 10.79 13.02 -8.15
C ASP A 65 12.02 12.60 -7.35
N GLY A 66 12.23 11.28 -7.28
CA GLY A 66 13.35 10.74 -6.53
C GLY A 66 13.16 10.65 -5.04
N ALA A 67 12.03 11.13 -4.53
CA ALA A 67 11.71 11.00 -3.11
C ALA A 67 11.24 9.57 -2.81
N SER A 68 11.49 9.13 -1.57
CA SER A 68 11.05 7.81 -1.13
C SER A 68 9.57 7.83 -0.77
N PRO A 69 8.80 6.78 -1.11
CA PRO A 69 7.42 6.66 -0.64
C PRO A 69 7.32 6.26 0.83
N VAL A 70 8.43 5.94 1.47
CA VAL A 70 8.45 5.59 2.90
C VAL A 70 7.99 6.79 3.72
N GLY A 71 7.04 6.54 4.62
CA GLY A 71 6.46 7.60 5.45
C GLY A 71 5.15 8.15 4.90
N GLU A 72 4.77 7.77 3.69
CA GLU A 72 3.53 8.25 3.09
C GLU A 72 2.34 7.47 3.61
N ARG A 73 1.21 8.16 3.77
CA ARG A 73 -0.05 7.54 4.20
C ARG A 73 -0.72 6.85 3.03
N VAL A 74 -1.25 5.63 3.29
CA VAL A 74 -1.97 4.87 2.28
C VAL A 74 -3.22 4.24 2.89
N TRP A 75 -4.15 3.85 2.03
CA TRP A 75 -5.34 3.09 2.39
C TRP A 75 -5.17 1.70 1.80
N TYR A 76 -5.43 0.68 2.59
CA TYR A 76 -5.17 -0.69 2.15
C TYR A 76 -6.25 -1.67 2.60
N ARG A 77 -6.32 -2.79 1.90
CA ARG A 77 -7.16 -3.94 2.26
C ARG A 77 -6.31 -5.20 2.11
N LYS A 78 -6.20 -5.96 3.19
CA LYS A 78 -5.49 -7.23 3.18
C LYS A 78 -6.42 -8.33 2.70
N HIS A 79 -6.02 -9.04 1.66
CA HIS A 79 -6.82 -10.15 1.15
C HIS A 79 -6.85 -11.29 2.17
N GLY A 80 -8.03 -11.85 2.39
CA GLY A 80 -8.20 -12.98 3.31
C GLY A 80 -8.18 -12.61 4.78
N GLY A 81 -8.07 -11.32 5.05
CA GLY A 81 -8.04 -10.82 6.42
C GLY A 81 -9.42 -10.55 6.99
#